data_580c47a1842e25ce75f48be81f838f05
#
_entry.id   580c47a1842e25ce75f48be81f838f05
#
_cell.length_a   1.000
_cell.length_b   1.000
_cell.length_c   1.000
_cell.angle_alpha   90.00
_cell.angle_beta   90.00
_cell.angle_gamma   90.00
#
_symmetry.space_group_name_H-M   'P 1'
#
loop_
_entity.id
_entity.type
_entity.pdbx_description
1 polymer ?
#
loop_
_entity_poly.entity_id
_entity_poly.type
_entity_poly.pdbx_seq_one_letter_code
_entity_poly.pdbx_strand_id
1 'polypeptide(L)'
;MRFDRSLFLETLKQGLSVQGLTVSADSLELMVQYAEAIAVTNESLNLTRLVEPAEMAIKNFLDSLTILRSDVLAELPEELHCLDLGTGAGFPGVPLAIVKPNWRWVLLDSTRKRLNFIAETAEELGLTNVSTLHARAEDAGQEPEHREAYHLVVSRAVAELPVLLELCAPLVAVGGIVAAYKGSEAAEELARSEKAQRELNLGLEKVACLDLPQQMGSRSLLLFKKTGPLAERYPRRAGIVQKRPLI
;
A
#
# COMPACT_ATOMS: atom_id res chain seq x y z
N MET A 1 -19.99 -17.06 9.09
CA MET A 1 -19.00 -17.89 9.88
C MET A 1 -18.34 -16.97 10.89
N ARG A 2 -18.17 -17.36 12.16
CA ARG A 2 -17.53 -16.49 13.15
C ARG A 2 -16.02 -16.44 12.82
N PHE A 3 -15.42 -15.24 12.74
CA PHE A 3 -14.00 -15.05 12.51
C PHE A 3 -13.15 -15.67 13.63
N ASP A 4 -12.14 -16.46 13.28
CA ASP A 4 -11.26 -17.10 14.27
C ASP A 4 -10.08 -16.15 14.60
N ARG A 5 -10.29 -15.36 15.69
CA ARG A 5 -9.29 -14.43 16.22
C ARG A 5 -7.99 -15.12 16.61
N SER A 6 -8.08 -16.29 17.24
CA SER A 6 -6.90 -17.01 17.75
C SER A 6 -6.02 -17.47 16.61
N LEU A 7 -6.62 -18.10 15.58
CA LEU A 7 -5.89 -18.54 14.39
C LEU A 7 -5.25 -17.36 13.66
N PHE A 8 -5.97 -16.25 13.48
CA PHE A 8 -5.41 -15.04 12.87
C PHE A 8 -4.20 -14.52 13.64
N LEU A 9 -4.33 -14.35 14.96
CA LEU A 9 -3.29 -13.77 15.81
C LEU A 9 -2.04 -14.66 15.89
N GLU A 10 -2.23 -15.96 16.06
CA GLU A 10 -1.12 -16.94 16.09
C GLU A 10 -0.38 -16.94 14.75
N THR A 11 -1.10 -16.98 13.64
CA THR A 11 -0.52 -16.96 12.30
C THR A 11 0.25 -15.66 12.05
N LEU A 12 -0.34 -14.51 12.41
CA LEU A 12 0.32 -13.22 12.25
C LEU A 12 1.60 -13.14 13.09
N LYS A 13 1.58 -13.54 14.37
CA LYS A 13 2.76 -13.56 15.26
C LYS A 13 3.88 -14.44 14.71
N GLN A 14 3.54 -15.64 14.24
CA GLN A 14 4.52 -16.53 13.62
C GLN A 14 5.15 -15.90 12.38
N GLY A 15 4.31 -15.32 11.52
CA GLY A 15 4.77 -14.62 10.31
C GLY A 15 5.68 -13.45 10.62
N LEU A 16 5.33 -12.60 11.59
CA LEU A 16 6.15 -11.48 12.04
C LEU A 16 7.52 -11.95 12.56
N SER A 17 7.53 -13.01 13.37
CA SER A 17 8.78 -13.61 13.88
C SER A 17 9.68 -14.10 12.74
N VAL A 18 9.13 -14.82 11.77
CA VAL A 18 9.88 -15.30 10.58
C VAL A 18 10.45 -14.13 9.77
N GLN A 19 9.70 -13.03 9.68
CA GLN A 19 10.13 -11.83 8.96
C GLN A 19 11.05 -10.90 9.77
N GLY A 20 11.31 -11.21 11.05
CA GLY A 20 12.13 -10.37 11.94
C GLY A 20 11.47 -9.02 12.27
N LEU A 21 10.14 -8.97 12.24
CA LEU A 21 9.36 -7.76 12.55
C LEU A 21 8.84 -7.84 13.99
N THR A 22 8.96 -6.74 14.71
CA THR A 22 8.42 -6.59 16.08
C THR A 22 7.24 -5.61 16.03
N VAL A 23 6.11 -6.04 16.57
CA VAL A 23 4.87 -5.26 16.66
C VAL A 23 4.37 -5.32 18.11
N SER A 24 3.87 -4.19 18.64
CA SER A 24 3.35 -4.10 20.00
C SER A 24 2.08 -4.96 20.17
N ALA A 25 1.78 -5.33 21.44
CA ALA A 25 0.57 -6.07 21.74
C ALA A 25 -0.71 -5.29 21.35
N ASP A 26 -0.70 -3.97 21.60
CA ASP A 26 -1.82 -3.09 21.24
C ASP A 26 -2.04 -3.03 19.73
N SER A 27 -0.95 -2.92 18.95
CA SER A 27 -1.04 -2.94 17.48
C SER A 27 -1.55 -4.29 16.96
N LEU A 28 -1.15 -5.41 17.58
CA LEU A 28 -1.67 -6.72 17.22
C LEU A 28 -3.18 -6.84 17.49
N GLU A 29 -3.64 -6.31 18.62
CA GLU A 29 -5.07 -6.31 18.95
C GLU A 29 -5.87 -5.44 17.98
N LEU A 30 -5.37 -4.24 17.62
CA LEU A 30 -5.99 -3.40 16.59
C LEU A 30 -6.07 -4.09 15.23
N MET A 31 -5.04 -4.85 14.84
CA MET A 31 -5.07 -5.65 13.61
C MET A 31 -6.11 -6.76 13.65
N VAL A 32 -6.28 -7.43 14.78
CA VAL A 32 -7.33 -8.44 14.97
C VAL A 32 -8.71 -7.81 14.82
N GLN A 33 -8.95 -6.67 15.48
CA GLN A 33 -10.24 -5.95 15.40
C GLN A 33 -10.53 -5.48 13.97
N TYR A 34 -9.53 -4.96 13.26
CA TYR A 34 -9.68 -4.57 11.85
C TYR A 34 -9.99 -5.77 10.95
N ALA A 35 -9.33 -6.91 11.18
CA ALA A 35 -9.60 -8.15 10.45
C ALA A 35 -11.03 -8.67 10.68
N GLU A 36 -11.53 -8.59 11.92
CA GLU A 36 -12.92 -8.93 12.25
C GLU A 36 -13.92 -7.99 11.54
N ALA A 37 -13.66 -6.68 11.57
CA ALA A 37 -14.50 -5.71 10.87
C ALA A 37 -14.57 -6.01 9.36
N ILE A 38 -13.43 -6.36 8.74
CA ILE A 38 -13.41 -6.82 7.34
C ILE A 38 -14.27 -8.07 7.16
N ALA A 39 -14.10 -9.10 8.01
CA ALA A 39 -14.83 -10.37 7.87
C ALA A 39 -16.34 -10.18 7.95
N VAL A 40 -16.80 -9.36 8.89
CA VAL A 40 -18.23 -9.03 9.07
C VAL A 40 -18.76 -8.25 7.87
N THR A 41 -18.08 -7.19 7.48
CA THR A 41 -18.55 -6.30 6.41
C THR A 41 -18.43 -6.95 5.03
N ASN A 42 -17.51 -7.90 4.86
CA ASN A 42 -17.32 -8.59 3.58
C ASN A 42 -18.51 -9.41 3.13
N GLU A 43 -19.38 -9.85 4.06
CA GLU A 43 -20.63 -10.54 3.73
C GLU A 43 -21.57 -9.68 2.88
N SER A 44 -21.50 -8.36 3.00
CA SER A 44 -22.36 -7.40 2.30
C SER A 44 -21.66 -6.60 1.21
N LEU A 45 -20.37 -6.25 1.38
CA LEU A 45 -19.66 -5.30 0.50
C LEU A 45 -18.63 -5.93 -0.44
N ASN A 46 -18.30 -7.23 -0.30
CA ASN A 46 -17.25 -7.89 -1.07
C ASN A 46 -15.92 -7.09 -1.08
N LEU A 47 -15.44 -6.71 0.09
CA LEU A 47 -14.23 -5.91 0.28
C LEU A 47 -12.98 -6.65 -0.20
N THR A 48 -12.90 -7.95 0.09
CA THR A 48 -11.78 -8.82 -0.24
C THR A 48 -12.22 -10.23 -0.58
N ARG A 49 -11.39 -10.96 -1.34
CA ARG A 49 -11.55 -12.40 -1.57
C ARG A 49 -10.90 -13.26 -0.49
N LEU A 50 -10.03 -12.66 0.32
CA LEU A 50 -9.29 -13.34 1.39
C LEU A 50 -10.10 -13.23 2.68
N VAL A 51 -10.84 -14.28 3.00
CA VAL A 51 -11.73 -14.34 4.19
C VAL A 51 -11.23 -15.31 5.26
N GLU A 52 -10.39 -16.27 4.88
CA GLU A 52 -9.79 -17.22 5.81
C GLU A 52 -8.80 -16.50 6.75
N PRO A 53 -8.93 -16.65 8.08
CA PRO A 53 -8.12 -15.89 9.04
C PRO A 53 -6.60 -16.03 8.82
N ALA A 54 -6.10 -17.23 8.56
CA ALA A 54 -4.67 -17.46 8.32
C ALA A 54 -4.18 -16.80 7.02
N GLU A 55 -4.95 -16.90 5.93
CA GLU A 55 -4.62 -16.23 4.67
C GLU A 55 -4.65 -14.71 4.81
N MET A 56 -5.65 -14.17 5.50
CA MET A 56 -5.78 -12.74 5.77
C MET A 56 -4.58 -12.24 6.59
N ALA A 57 -4.19 -12.95 7.65
CA ALA A 57 -3.04 -12.62 8.48
C ALA A 57 -1.75 -12.50 7.66
N ILE A 58 -1.50 -13.43 6.74
CA ILE A 58 -0.27 -13.46 5.94
C ILE A 58 -0.36 -12.55 4.71
N LYS A 59 -1.38 -12.74 3.85
CA LYS A 59 -1.45 -12.07 2.55
C LYS A 59 -1.91 -10.62 2.62
N ASN A 60 -2.58 -10.22 3.72
CA ASN A 60 -3.00 -8.85 3.89
C ASN A 60 -2.15 -8.12 4.93
N PHE A 61 -2.10 -8.61 6.17
CA PHE A 61 -1.42 -7.88 7.26
C PHE A 61 0.10 -8.02 7.21
N LEU A 62 0.63 -9.24 7.22
CA LEU A 62 2.07 -9.45 7.19
C LEU A 62 2.70 -8.89 5.91
N ASP A 63 2.10 -9.18 4.74
CA ASP A 63 2.56 -8.66 3.45
C ASP A 63 2.65 -7.13 3.46
N SER A 64 1.66 -6.44 4.03
CA SER A 64 1.66 -4.98 4.17
C SER A 64 2.85 -4.45 4.97
N LEU A 65 3.27 -5.17 6.01
CA LEU A 65 4.34 -4.74 6.91
C LEU A 65 5.75 -5.02 6.38
N THR A 66 5.88 -5.74 5.26
CA THR A 66 7.20 -6.13 4.72
C THR A 66 8.09 -4.96 4.35
N ILE A 67 7.52 -3.82 3.99
CA ILE A 67 8.26 -2.58 3.69
C ILE A 67 9.09 -2.09 4.89
N LEU A 68 8.64 -2.36 6.12
CA LEU A 68 9.33 -1.94 7.35
C LEU A 68 10.69 -2.61 7.54
N ARG A 69 11.00 -3.65 6.75
CA ARG A 69 12.32 -4.29 6.70
C ARG A 69 13.31 -3.55 5.81
N SER A 70 12.85 -2.53 5.07
CA SER A 70 13.70 -1.83 4.13
C SER A 70 14.47 -0.70 4.81
N ASP A 71 15.77 -0.68 4.60
CA ASP A 71 16.69 0.39 5.00
C ASP A 71 16.45 1.69 4.21
N VAL A 72 15.83 1.62 3.03
CA VAL A 72 15.46 2.79 2.21
C VAL A 72 14.58 3.77 2.99
N LEU A 73 13.75 3.27 3.91
CA LEU A 73 12.89 4.14 4.75
C LEU A 73 13.68 4.94 5.80
N ALA A 74 14.90 4.53 6.13
CA ALA A 74 15.74 5.24 7.10
C ALA A 74 16.23 6.60 6.57
N GLU A 75 16.17 6.83 5.27
CA GLU A 75 16.51 8.11 4.64
C GLU A 75 15.35 9.13 4.68
N LEU A 76 14.14 8.68 5.03
CA LEU A 76 12.96 9.52 5.11
C LEU A 76 12.84 10.16 6.52
N PRO A 77 12.07 11.26 6.66
CA PRO A 77 11.78 11.85 7.98
C PRO A 77 11.14 10.85 8.94
N GLU A 78 11.27 11.08 10.24
CA GLU A 78 10.64 10.24 11.26
C GLU A 78 9.10 10.29 11.19
N GLU A 79 8.55 11.47 10.92
CA GLU A 79 7.12 11.68 10.68
C GLU A 79 6.86 11.73 9.18
N LEU A 80 6.11 10.76 8.66
CA LEU A 80 5.80 10.67 7.25
C LEU A 80 4.37 11.13 6.94
N HIS A 81 4.23 11.83 5.81
CA HIS A 81 2.97 11.99 5.12
C HIS A 81 2.94 10.93 4.01
N CYS A 82 2.04 9.98 4.13
CA CYS A 82 1.98 8.78 3.30
C CYS A 82 0.66 8.71 2.52
N LEU A 83 0.70 8.07 1.36
CA LEU A 83 -0.50 7.78 0.58
C LEU A 83 -0.52 6.29 0.19
N ASP A 84 -1.66 5.64 0.36
CA ASP A 84 -1.94 4.30 -0.17
C ASP A 84 -2.84 4.42 -1.39
N LEU A 85 -2.26 4.18 -2.57
CA LEU A 85 -2.93 4.33 -3.86
C LEU A 85 -3.68 3.05 -4.23
N GLY A 86 -5.00 3.15 -4.32
CA GLY A 86 -5.87 2.02 -4.59
C GLY A 86 -5.99 1.10 -3.38
N THR A 87 -6.19 1.67 -2.21
CA THR A 87 -6.15 1.01 -0.91
C THR A 87 -7.08 -0.20 -0.75
N GLY A 88 -8.16 -0.27 -1.53
CA GLY A 88 -9.13 -1.38 -1.47
C GLY A 88 -9.78 -1.49 -0.09
N ALA A 89 -9.52 -2.58 0.60
CA ALA A 89 -9.96 -2.80 1.98
C ALA A 89 -8.94 -2.28 3.02
N GLY A 90 -8.18 -1.21 2.69
CA GLY A 90 -7.21 -0.59 3.59
C GLY A 90 -5.80 -1.20 3.55
N PHE A 91 -5.41 -1.87 2.46
CA PHE A 91 -4.12 -2.55 2.36
C PHE A 91 -3.22 -1.99 1.24
N PRO A 92 -1.96 -1.64 1.56
CA PRO A 92 -1.23 -1.89 2.80
C PRO A 92 -1.37 -0.79 3.87
N GLY A 93 -2.12 0.29 3.63
CA GLY A 93 -2.13 1.51 4.43
C GLY A 93 -2.54 1.33 5.90
N VAL A 94 -3.66 0.63 6.19
CA VAL A 94 -4.17 0.48 7.57
C VAL A 94 -3.21 -0.30 8.48
N PRO A 95 -2.66 -1.48 8.10
CA PRO A 95 -1.66 -2.15 8.91
C PRO A 95 -0.42 -1.29 9.20
N LEU A 96 0.03 -0.51 8.22
CA LEU A 96 1.15 0.42 8.38
C LEU A 96 0.79 1.58 9.33
N ALA A 97 -0.42 2.13 9.23
CA ALA A 97 -0.91 3.18 10.13
C ALA A 97 -1.00 2.69 11.59
N ILE A 98 -1.43 1.45 11.80
CA ILE A 98 -1.49 0.83 13.13
C ILE A 98 -0.09 0.69 13.76
N VAL A 99 0.92 0.27 12.98
CA VAL A 99 2.28 0.03 13.50
C VAL A 99 3.11 1.32 13.60
N LYS A 100 2.78 2.31 12.79
CA LYS A 100 3.48 3.60 12.73
C LYS A 100 2.51 4.76 13.02
N PRO A 101 2.10 4.97 14.26
CA PRO A 101 1.10 5.98 14.63
C PRO A 101 1.55 7.43 14.38
N ASN A 102 2.84 7.68 14.26
CA ASN A 102 3.42 8.97 13.89
C ASN A 102 3.45 9.23 12.37
N TRP A 103 3.08 8.25 11.52
CA TRP A 103 2.91 8.44 10.09
C TRP A 103 1.47 8.80 9.78
N ARG A 104 1.24 9.85 8.99
CA ARG A 104 -0.10 10.28 8.56
C ARG A 104 -0.43 9.65 7.22
N TRP A 105 -1.57 8.98 7.15
CA TRP A 105 -1.99 8.22 5.97
C TRP A 105 -3.20 8.84 5.31
N VAL A 106 -3.10 9.00 3.98
CA VAL A 106 -4.23 9.24 3.08
C VAL A 106 -4.48 7.97 2.30
N LEU A 107 -5.67 7.37 2.44
CA LEU A 107 -6.06 6.14 1.77
C LEU A 107 -6.94 6.49 0.58
N LEU A 108 -6.39 6.35 -0.63
CA LEU A 108 -7.04 6.73 -1.88
C LEU A 108 -7.66 5.51 -2.56
N ASP A 109 -8.94 5.58 -2.90
CA ASP A 109 -9.63 4.63 -3.77
C ASP A 109 -10.73 5.34 -4.58
N SER A 110 -11.04 4.81 -5.76
CA SER A 110 -12.14 5.28 -6.60
C SER A 110 -13.51 4.75 -6.15
N THR A 111 -13.56 3.87 -5.16
CA THR A 111 -14.75 3.18 -4.68
C THR A 111 -15.18 3.71 -3.32
N ARG A 112 -16.15 4.64 -3.29
CA ARG A 112 -16.64 5.30 -2.07
C ARG A 112 -17.05 4.33 -0.96
N LYS A 113 -17.69 3.21 -1.29
CA LYS A 113 -18.14 2.23 -0.28
C LYS A 113 -16.98 1.62 0.52
N ARG A 114 -15.83 1.38 -0.14
CA ARG A 114 -14.62 0.89 0.53
C ARG A 114 -14.05 1.94 1.48
N LEU A 115 -14.01 3.18 1.05
CA LEU A 115 -13.51 4.29 1.86
C LEU A 115 -14.41 4.59 3.06
N ASN A 116 -15.74 4.49 2.90
CA ASN A 116 -16.66 4.62 4.02
C ASN A 116 -16.39 3.55 5.09
N PHE A 117 -16.25 2.29 4.69
CA PHE A 117 -15.87 1.21 5.60
C PHE A 117 -14.56 1.53 6.34
N ILE A 118 -13.53 1.98 5.61
CA ILE A 118 -12.23 2.31 6.23
C ILE A 118 -12.39 3.45 7.22
N ALA A 119 -13.09 4.53 6.86
CA ALA A 119 -13.28 5.70 7.71
C ALA A 119 -14.04 5.35 9.00
N GLU A 120 -15.15 4.63 8.89
CA GLU A 120 -15.95 4.17 10.02
C GLU A 120 -15.13 3.27 10.96
N THR A 121 -14.45 2.27 10.39
CA THR A 121 -13.63 1.35 11.19
C THR A 121 -12.41 2.05 11.81
N ALA A 122 -11.75 2.97 11.10
CA ALA A 122 -10.64 3.74 11.65
C ALA A 122 -11.09 4.62 12.84
N GLU A 123 -12.26 5.24 12.77
CA GLU A 123 -12.86 6.00 13.87
C GLU A 123 -13.15 5.10 15.07
N GLU A 124 -13.80 3.95 14.86
CA GLU A 124 -14.11 2.96 15.91
C GLU A 124 -12.84 2.45 16.62
N LEU A 125 -11.76 2.26 15.87
CA LEU A 125 -10.46 1.80 16.40
C LEU A 125 -9.57 2.91 16.94
N GLY A 126 -9.99 4.18 16.86
CA GLY A 126 -9.21 5.32 17.31
C GLY A 126 -7.95 5.60 16.48
N LEU A 127 -7.92 5.23 15.19
CA LEU A 127 -6.81 5.50 14.27
C LEU A 127 -6.86 6.95 13.76
N THR A 128 -6.39 7.89 14.58
CA THR A 128 -6.45 9.33 14.28
C THR A 128 -5.49 9.78 13.18
N ASN A 129 -4.58 8.91 12.77
CA ASN A 129 -3.58 9.14 11.73
C ASN A 129 -4.01 8.65 10.34
N VAL A 130 -5.27 8.24 10.16
CA VAL A 130 -5.84 7.74 8.91
C VAL A 130 -6.90 8.71 8.39
N SER A 131 -6.82 9.06 7.13
CA SER A 131 -7.86 9.79 6.38
C SER A 131 -8.14 9.12 5.04
N THR A 132 -9.30 9.38 4.44
CA THR A 132 -9.69 8.76 3.17
C THR A 132 -9.85 9.81 2.07
N LEU A 133 -9.43 9.47 0.84
CA LEU A 133 -9.57 10.32 -0.35
C LEU A 133 -10.31 9.57 -1.46
N HIS A 134 -11.53 10.02 -1.76
CA HIS A 134 -12.31 9.46 -2.86
C HIS A 134 -12.00 10.17 -4.17
N ALA A 135 -11.08 9.61 -4.93
CA ALA A 135 -10.68 10.13 -6.24
C ALA A 135 -10.14 9.00 -7.13
N ARG A 136 -10.02 9.26 -8.41
CA ARG A 136 -9.11 8.50 -9.25
C ARG A 136 -7.68 9.00 -9.04
N ALA A 137 -6.70 8.12 -9.21
CA ALA A 137 -5.29 8.49 -9.04
C ALA A 137 -4.85 9.59 -10.02
N GLU A 138 -5.37 9.53 -11.24
CA GLU A 138 -5.08 10.53 -12.28
C GLU A 138 -5.61 11.92 -11.91
N ASP A 139 -6.78 11.99 -11.26
CA ASP A 139 -7.37 13.25 -10.82
C ASP A 139 -6.62 13.80 -9.60
N ALA A 140 -6.39 12.96 -8.59
CA ALA A 140 -5.63 13.34 -7.39
C ALA A 140 -4.21 13.84 -7.72
N GLY A 141 -3.54 13.23 -8.71
CA GLY A 141 -2.20 13.65 -9.15
C GLY A 141 -2.15 15.02 -9.86
N GLN A 142 -3.30 15.58 -10.24
CA GLN A 142 -3.42 16.92 -10.82
C GLN A 142 -3.83 17.97 -9.79
N GLU A 143 -4.36 17.55 -8.62
CA GLU A 143 -4.78 18.47 -7.57
C GLU A 143 -3.56 19.02 -6.83
N PRO A 144 -3.41 20.35 -6.68
CA PRO A 144 -2.24 20.96 -6.03
C PRO A 144 -1.99 20.49 -4.60
N GLU A 145 -3.05 20.13 -3.86
CA GLU A 145 -2.98 19.63 -2.49
C GLU A 145 -2.29 18.26 -2.39
N HIS A 146 -2.41 17.45 -3.43
CA HIS A 146 -1.90 16.08 -3.44
C HIS A 146 -0.65 15.90 -4.31
N ARG A 147 -0.41 16.84 -5.24
CA ARG A 147 0.69 16.76 -6.17
C ARG A 147 2.02 16.94 -5.45
N GLU A 148 2.92 15.93 -5.60
CA GLU A 148 4.26 15.90 -4.99
C GLU A 148 4.26 16.18 -3.47
N ALA A 149 3.18 15.71 -2.77
CA ALA A 149 2.94 16.05 -1.37
C ALA A 149 3.33 14.93 -0.40
N TYR A 150 3.57 13.69 -0.89
CA TYR A 150 3.74 12.53 -0.01
C TYR A 150 5.18 12.04 0.02
N HIS A 151 5.72 11.81 1.23
CA HIS A 151 7.06 11.24 1.42
C HIS A 151 7.11 9.77 1.00
N LEU A 152 6.00 9.05 1.18
CA LEU A 152 5.87 7.64 0.82
C LEU A 152 4.53 7.41 0.12
N VAL A 153 4.59 6.85 -1.09
CA VAL A 153 3.40 6.38 -1.81
C VAL A 153 3.51 4.87 -1.95
N VAL A 154 2.57 4.15 -1.36
CA VAL A 154 2.50 2.68 -1.47
C VAL A 154 1.36 2.28 -2.39
N SER A 155 1.51 1.14 -3.05
CA SER A 155 0.40 0.57 -3.84
C SER A 155 0.56 -0.94 -3.99
N ARG A 156 -0.58 -1.65 -3.94
CA ARG A 156 -0.67 -3.09 -4.10
C ARG A 156 -1.81 -3.48 -5.03
N ALA A 157 -1.52 -4.33 -6.03
CA ALA A 157 -2.52 -4.95 -6.93
C ALA A 157 -3.41 -3.97 -7.72
N VAL A 158 -2.90 -2.79 -8.07
CA VAL A 158 -3.65 -1.75 -8.82
C VAL A 158 -3.46 -1.90 -10.33
N ALA A 159 -2.22 -1.97 -10.80
CA ALA A 159 -1.89 -2.01 -12.22
C ALA A 159 -0.51 -2.63 -12.47
N GLU A 160 -0.16 -2.92 -13.74
CA GLU A 160 1.21 -3.23 -14.14
C GLU A 160 2.16 -2.07 -13.82
N LEU A 161 3.42 -2.36 -13.60
CA LEU A 161 4.39 -1.39 -13.08
C LEU A 161 4.53 -0.10 -13.89
N PRO A 162 4.64 -0.12 -15.24
CA PRO A 162 4.73 1.13 -16.02
C PRO A 162 3.54 2.06 -15.82
N VAL A 163 2.34 1.49 -15.72
CA VAL A 163 1.10 2.23 -15.43
C VAL A 163 1.10 2.73 -13.98
N LEU A 164 1.45 1.86 -13.04
CA LEU A 164 1.48 2.18 -11.62
C LEU A 164 2.44 3.34 -11.31
N LEU A 165 3.64 3.33 -11.91
CA LEU A 165 4.62 4.41 -11.73
C LEU A 165 4.07 5.75 -12.20
N GLU A 166 3.33 5.80 -13.33
CA GLU A 166 2.71 7.04 -13.80
C GLU A 166 1.59 7.54 -12.87
N LEU A 167 0.88 6.64 -12.21
CA LEU A 167 -0.14 7.02 -11.21
C LEU A 167 0.47 7.50 -9.88
N CYS A 168 1.61 6.92 -9.47
CA CYS A 168 2.27 7.26 -8.21
C CYS A 168 3.18 8.49 -8.31
N ALA A 169 3.90 8.67 -9.42
CA ALA A 169 4.90 9.72 -9.58
C ALA A 169 4.39 11.14 -9.34
N PRO A 170 3.15 11.50 -9.74
CA PRO A 170 2.60 12.83 -9.46
C PRO A 170 2.32 13.09 -7.97
N LEU A 171 2.15 12.05 -7.19
CA LEU A 171 1.76 12.13 -5.77
C LEU A 171 2.99 12.15 -4.85
N VAL A 172 4.06 11.45 -5.22
CA VAL A 172 5.26 11.37 -4.39
C VAL A 172 6.12 12.64 -4.52
N ALA A 173 6.56 13.18 -3.38
CA ALA A 173 7.45 14.33 -3.29
C ALA A 173 8.85 14.04 -3.87
N VAL A 174 9.57 15.06 -4.31
CA VAL A 174 10.98 14.92 -4.70
C VAL A 174 11.79 14.45 -3.48
N GLY A 175 12.57 13.39 -3.64
CA GLY A 175 13.28 12.69 -2.56
C GLY A 175 12.45 11.63 -1.84
N GLY A 176 11.13 11.59 -2.07
CA GLY A 176 10.23 10.57 -1.53
C GLY A 176 10.30 9.24 -2.27
N ILE A 177 9.61 8.24 -1.74
CA ILE A 177 9.66 6.84 -2.19
C ILE A 177 8.30 6.37 -2.70
N VAL A 178 8.31 5.73 -3.87
CA VAL A 178 7.21 4.88 -4.35
C VAL A 178 7.52 3.44 -4.01
N ALA A 179 6.61 2.77 -3.30
CA ALA A 179 6.72 1.36 -2.94
C ALA A 179 5.64 0.53 -3.65
N ALA A 180 6.04 -0.22 -4.66
CA ALA A 180 5.16 -1.09 -5.43
C ALA A 180 5.25 -2.54 -4.92
N TYR A 181 4.14 -3.05 -4.36
CA TYR A 181 3.99 -4.44 -3.95
C TYR A 181 3.59 -5.30 -5.15
N LYS A 182 4.49 -6.20 -5.55
CA LYS A 182 4.34 -7.04 -6.73
C LYS A 182 4.44 -8.53 -6.41
N GLY A 183 3.90 -9.35 -7.31
CA GLY A 183 4.01 -10.81 -7.28
C GLY A 183 5.17 -11.35 -8.12
N SER A 184 4.99 -12.56 -8.66
CA SER A 184 6.00 -13.28 -9.44
C SER A 184 6.43 -12.59 -10.74
N GLU A 185 5.59 -11.75 -11.33
CA GLU A 185 5.86 -11.05 -12.60
C GLU A 185 6.69 -9.77 -12.43
N ALA A 186 7.14 -9.47 -11.21
CA ALA A 186 7.83 -8.22 -10.88
C ALA A 186 9.08 -7.95 -11.75
N ALA A 187 9.86 -8.97 -12.06
CA ALA A 187 11.08 -8.82 -12.88
C ALA A 187 10.75 -8.42 -14.33
N GLU A 188 9.72 -9.04 -14.92
CA GLU A 188 9.29 -8.72 -16.28
C GLU A 188 8.65 -7.34 -16.36
N GLU A 189 7.83 -6.97 -15.38
CA GLU A 189 7.23 -5.65 -15.29
C GLU A 189 8.31 -4.57 -15.09
N LEU A 190 9.33 -4.86 -14.27
CA LEU A 190 10.46 -3.94 -14.03
C LEU A 190 11.24 -3.68 -15.31
N ALA A 191 11.58 -4.71 -16.07
CA ALA A 191 12.28 -4.56 -17.35
C ALA A 191 11.50 -3.69 -18.36
N ARG A 192 10.16 -3.79 -18.36
CA ARG A 192 9.28 -2.97 -19.21
C ARG A 192 9.08 -1.55 -18.71
N SER A 193 9.49 -1.22 -17.50
CA SER A 193 9.24 0.08 -16.87
C SER A 193 10.33 1.13 -17.05
N GLU A 194 11.43 0.82 -17.75
CA GLU A 194 12.59 1.73 -17.88
C GLU A 194 12.24 3.11 -18.46
N LYS A 195 11.36 3.15 -19.46
CA LYS A 195 10.90 4.43 -20.03
C LYS A 195 10.06 5.21 -19.02
N ALA A 196 9.15 4.53 -18.31
CA ALA A 196 8.36 5.16 -17.24
C ALA A 196 9.29 5.75 -16.17
N GLN A 197 10.30 5.02 -15.73
CA GLN A 197 11.26 5.50 -14.73
C GLN A 197 11.96 6.79 -15.20
N ARG A 198 12.48 6.82 -16.44
CA ARG A 198 13.15 8.00 -16.98
C ARG A 198 12.21 9.20 -17.13
N GLU A 199 11.04 9.01 -17.72
CA GLU A 199 10.11 10.11 -18.00
C GLU A 199 9.44 10.67 -16.73
N LEU A 200 9.36 9.85 -15.67
CA LEU A 200 8.71 10.20 -14.42
C LEU A 200 9.69 10.59 -13.30
N ASN A 201 10.98 10.68 -13.62
CA ASN A 201 12.05 10.98 -12.64
C ASN A 201 12.04 10.03 -11.43
N LEU A 202 11.86 8.73 -11.67
CA LEU A 202 11.88 7.68 -10.67
C LEU A 202 13.10 6.79 -10.86
N GLY A 203 14.00 6.77 -9.88
CA GLY A 203 15.15 5.85 -9.85
C GLY A 203 14.84 4.61 -9.02
N LEU A 204 15.13 3.42 -9.53
CA LEU A 204 15.03 2.19 -8.76
C LEU A 204 16.11 2.17 -7.66
N GLU A 205 15.69 2.17 -6.38
CA GLU A 205 16.59 2.10 -5.22
C GLU A 205 16.80 0.66 -4.75
N LYS A 206 15.71 -0.13 -4.72
CA LYS A 206 15.78 -1.48 -4.16
C LYS A 206 14.73 -2.40 -4.76
N VAL A 207 15.13 -3.65 -4.95
CA VAL A 207 14.23 -4.79 -5.15
C VAL A 207 14.39 -5.72 -3.97
N ALA A 208 13.35 -5.85 -3.14
CA ALA A 208 13.34 -6.77 -2.02
C ALA A 208 12.40 -7.94 -2.34
N CYS A 209 12.99 -9.12 -2.59
CA CYS A 209 12.25 -10.35 -2.78
C CYS A 209 12.10 -11.09 -1.45
N LEU A 210 10.93 -11.64 -1.19
CA LEU A 210 10.65 -12.41 0.00
C LEU A 210 9.57 -13.47 -0.27
N ASP A 211 9.63 -14.56 0.46
CA ASP A 211 8.58 -15.57 0.47
C ASP A 211 7.67 -15.35 1.67
N LEU A 212 6.38 -15.37 1.41
CA LEU A 212 5.39 -15.35 2.47
C LEU A 212 5.35 -16.72 3.16
N PRO A 213 5.23 -16.75 4.51
CA PRO A 213 5.14 -17.99 5.27
C PRO A 213 4.05 -18.92 4.74
N GLN A 214 4.13 -20.20 5.13
CA GLN A 214 3.17 -21.24 4.77
C GLN A 214 2.98 -21.41 3.24
N GLN A 215 4.02 -21.15 2.44
CA GLN A 215 4.02 -21.26 0.98
C GLN A 215 2.93 -20.39 0.31
N MET A 216 2.58 -19.26 0.93
CA MET A 216 1.54 -18.35 0.43
C MET A 216 2.00 -17.43 -0.71
N GLY A 217 3.10 -17.79 -1.35
CA GLY A 217 3.64 -17.16 -2.56
C GLY A 217 4.78 -16.19 -2.27
N SER A 218 5.49 -15.84 -3.35
CA SER A 218 6.59 -14.88 -3.32
C SER A 218 6.08 -13.46 -3.51
N ARG A 219 6.80 -12.50 -2.96
CA ARG A 219 6.57 -11.05 -3.11
C ARG A 219 7.83 -10.36 -3.54
N SER A 220 7.65 -9.34 -4.34
CA SER A 220 8.70 -8.39 -4.70
C SER A 220 8.23 -6.99 -4.34
N LEU A 221 8.95 -6.35 -3.43
CA LEU A 221 8.76 -4.95 -3.11
C LEU A 221 9.76 -4.14 -3.93
N LEU A 222 9.25 -3.33 -4.85
CA LEU A 222 10.05 -2.46 -5.71
C LEU A 222 9.98 -1.05 -5.15
N LEU A 223 11.12 -0.48 -4.76
CA LEU A 223 11.24 0.85 -4.17
C LEU A 223 11.91 1.79 -5.16
N PHE A 224 11.22 2.89 -5.48
CA PHE A 224 11.71 3.92 -6.40
C PHE A 224 11.79 5.26 -5.68
N LYS A 225 12.93 5.94 -5.82
CA LYS A 225 13.13 7.30 -5.31
C LYS A 225 12.78 8.33 -6.38
N LYS A 226 12.03 9.34 -6.01
CA LYS A 226 11.75 10.49 -6.87
C LYS A 226 12.97 11.40 -6.94
N THR A 227 13.57 11.51 -8.11
CA THR A 227 14.87 12.22 -8.29
C THR A 227 14.73 13.67 -8.75
N GLY A 228 13.53 14.08 -9.17
CA GLY A 228 13.28 15.44 -9.65
C GLY A 228 11.79 15.74 -9.82
N PRO A 229 11.42 17.02 -10.06
CA PRO A 229 10.05 17.44 -10.23
C PRO A 229 9.43 16.80 -11.48
N LEU A 230 8.14 16.57 -11.44
CA LEU A 230 7.41 15.93 -12.53
C LEU A 230 6.83 16.97 -13.49
N ALA A 231 6.94 16.72 -14.79
CA ALA A 231 6.31 17.56 -15.82
C ALA A 231 4.77 17.60 -15.65
N GLU A 232 4.14 18.77 -15.84
CA GLU A 232 2.70 19.00 -15.62
C GLU A 232 1.80 18.09 -16.46
N ARG A 233 2.29 17.59 -17.62
CA ARG A 233 1.56 16.65 -18.47
C ARG A 233 1.26 15.30 -17.79
N TYR A 234 1.91 14.97 -16.67
CA TYR A 234 1.67 13.76 -15.91
C TYR A 234 0.89 14.02 -14.61
N PRO A 235 0.00 13.11 -14.21
CA PRO A 235 -0.40 11.92 -14.95
C PRO A 235 -1.18 12.29 -16.20
N ARG A 236 -1.07 11.45 -17.23
CA ARG A 236 -1.95 11.59 -18.40
C ARG A 236 -3.39 11.26 -18.03
N ARG A 237 -4.34 11.72 -18.84
CA ARG A 237 -5.77 11.49 -18.59
C ARG A 237 -6.11 10.02 -18.36
N ALA A 238 -7.10 9.79 -17.50
CA ALA A 238 -7.68 8.47 -17.26
C ALA A 238 -7.96 7.70 -18.56
N GLY A 239 -7.61 6.42 -18.59
CA GLY A 239 -7.70 5.57 -19.75
C GLY A 239 -6.57 5.71 -20.78
N ILE A 240 -5.83 6.83 -20.85
CA ILE A 240 -4.62 6.94 -21.68
C ILE A 240 -3.48 6.18 -21.03
N VAL A 241 -3.30 6.34 -19.71
CA VAL A 241 -2.25 5.67 -18.93
C VAL A 241 -2.29 4.15 -19.15
N GLN A 242 -3.48 3.55 -19.06
CA GLN A 242 -3.67 2.11 -19.26
C GLN A 242 -3.56 1.66 -20.71
N LYS A 243 -4.10 2.44 -21.66
CA LYS A 243 -4.12 2.06 -23.09
C LYS A 243 -2.78 2.24 -23.79
N ARG A 244 -1.94 3.14 -23.30
CA ARG A 244 -0.63 3.49 -23.87
C ARG A 244 0.39 3.67 -22.74
N PRO A 245 0.75 2.57 -22.04
CA PRO A 245 1.73 2.65 -20.95
C PRO A 245 3.08 3.16 -21.46
N LEU A 246 3.87 3.73 -20.57
CA LEU A 246 5.24 4.18 -20.84
C LEU A 246 6.19 2.96 -20.80
N ILE A 247 6.24 2.22 -21.89
CA ILE A 247 7.09 1.03 -22.10
C ILE A 247 8.13 1.27 -23.17
#